data_64ea006cb43ccb11d280749c054b1a83
#
_entry.id   64ea006cb43ccb11d280749c054b1a83
#
_cell.length_a   1.000
_cell.length_b   1.000
_cell.length_c   1.000
_cell.angle_alpha   90.00
_cell.angle_beta   90.00
_cell.angle_gamma   90.00
#
_symmetry.space_group_name_H-M   'P 1'
#
loop_
_entity.id
_entity.type
_entity.pdbx_description
1 polymer ?
#
loop_
_entity_poly.entity_id
_entity_poly.type
_entity_poly.pdbx_seq_one_letter_code
_entity_poly.pdbx_strand_id
1 'polypeptide(L)'
;MGLDMYLSYRRNLDGIPETIQHAMRKQAYTDRYPYLAEHFNKEGKLDTIIDHHVERDEPYEEELMYWRKANAIHKFFVDNAAHGVDDCEPVQVTIDVLKDLVDRCETILQGEVDDNGALIDPKTAMELLPSQSGFFFGSTEYDDWYIEDLKETVKALKPIVEHAELYTDPIIYEASW
;
A
#
# COMPACT_ATOMS: atom_id res chain seq x y z
N MET A 1 -3.78 -17.04 -5.68
CA MET A 1 -2.61 -16.78 -4.84
C MET A 1 -1.66 -15.90 -5.61
N GLY A 2 -1.00 -14.97 -4.97
CA GLY A 2 -0.04 -14.03 -5.56
C GLY A 2 0.48 -13.14 -4.47
N LEU A 3 1.54 -12.39 -4.72
CA LEU A 3 2.01 -11.35 -3.82
C LEU A 3 1.00 -10.20 -3.84
N ASP A 4 0.28 -10.04 -2.75
CA ASP A 4 -0.63 -8.93 -2.47
C ASP A 4 -0.04 -8.10 -1.33
N MET A 5 0.03 -6.77 -1.50
CA MET A 5 0.75 -5.86 -0.61
C MET A 5 -0.12 -4.66 -0.27
N TYR A 6 -0.13 -4.28 0.99
CA TYR A 6 -0.96 -3.22 1.54
C TYR A 6 -0.12 -2.24 2.34
N LEU A 7 -0.39 -0.96 2.15
CA LEU A 7 0.08 0.10 3.01
C LEU A 7 -1.14 0.77 3.63
N SER A 8 -1.22 0.79 4.96
CA SER A 8 -2.36 1.34 5.68
C SER A 8 -1.91 2.35 6.75
N TYR A 9 -2.79 3.31 7.04
CA TYR A 9 -2.63 4.27 8.13
C TYR A 9 -3.54 3.87 9.28
N ARG A 10 -2.95 3.48 10.42
CA ARG A 10 -3.67 3.09 11.64
C ARG A 10 -3.96 4.32 12.48
N ARG A 11 -5.11 4.94 12.25
CA ARG A 11 -5.51 6.14 12.96
C ARG A 11 -6.00 5.84 14.37
N ASN A 12 -5.44 6.56 15.35
CA ASN A 12 -6.00 6.57 16.71
C ASN A 12 -7.34 7.33 16.71
N LEU A 13 -8.39 6.67 17.18
CA LEU A 13 -9.73 7.23 17.28
C LEU A 13 -10.08 7.71 18.70
N ASP A 14 -9.14 7.68 19.65
CA ASP A 14 -9.37 8.12 21.03
C ASP A 14 -9.86 9.57 21.08
N GLY A 15 -10.95 9.79 21.82
CA GLY A 15 -11.56 11.12 21.94
C GLY A 15 -12.46 11.54 20.77
N ILE A 16 -12.54 10.76 19.69
CA ILE A 16 -13.51 10.99 18.61
C ILE A 16 -14.87 10.45 19.06
N PRO A 17 -15.98 11.21 18.91
CA PRO A 17 -17.32 10.70 19.22
C PRO A 17 -17.65 9.41 18.47
N GLU A 18 -18.27 8.44 19.15
CA GLU A 18 -18.60 7.11 18.61
C GLU A 18 -19.38 7.18 17.29
N THR A 19 -20.31 8.12 17.16
CA THR A 19 -21.06 8.34 15.91
C THR A 19 -20.17 8.72 14.72
N ILE A 20 -19.10 9.46 14.98
CA ILE A 20 -18.11 9.84 13.95
C ILE A 20 -17.22 8.64 13.65
N GLN A 21 -16.75 7.92 14.66
CA GLN A 21 -15.98 6.68 14.47
C GLN A 21 -16.74 5.68 13.61
N HIS A 22 -18.03 5.46 13.90
CA HIS A 22 -18.89 4.56 13.11
C HIS A 22 -18.99 5.04 11.66
N ALA A 23 -19.19 6.34 11.41
CA ALA A 23 -19.25 6.89 10.06
C ALA A 23 -17.92 6.72 9.29
N MET A 24 -16.78 6.92 9.96
CA MET A 24 -15.44 6.70 9.38
C MET A 24 -15.23 5.23 9.01
N ARG A 25 -15.55 4.29 9.90
CA ARG A 25 -15.45 2.84 9.64
C ARG A 25 -16.37 2.41 8.50
N LYS A 26 -17.58 2.95 8.44
CA LYS A 26 -18.53 2.69 7.36
C LYS A 26 -17.99 3.16 6.01
N GLN A 27 -17.39 4.35 5.98
CA GLN A 27 -16.77 4.87 4.76
C GLN A 27 -15.60 3.98 4.33
N ALA A 28 -14.66 3.68 5.22
CA ALA A 28 -13.51 2.82 4.92
C ALA A 28 -13.93 1.43 4.42
N TYR A 29 -14.93 0.81 5.06
CA TYR A 29 -15.46 -0.48 4.60
C TYR A 29 -16.08 -0.36 3.20
N THR A 30 -16.80 0.72 2.92
CA THR A 30 -17.45 0.96 1.62
C THR A 30 -16.41 1.15 0.52
N ASP A 31 -15.33 1.87 0.81
CA ASP A 31 -14.25 2.14 -0.15
C ASP A 31 -13.46 0.85 -0.45
N ARG A 32 -13.19 0.05 0.57
CA ARG A 32 -12.45 -1.21 0.44
C ARG A 32 -13.27 -2.33 -0.22
N TYR A 33 -14.57 -2.40 0.07
CA TYR A 33 -15.46 -3.48 -0.38
C TYR A 33 -16.75 -2.95 -1.01
N PRO A 34 -16.71 -2.18 -2.10
CA PRO A 34 -17.88 -1.47 -2.65
C PRO A 34 -19.03 -2.42 -3.02
N TYR A 35 -18.71 -3.58 -3.58
CA TYR A 35 -19.73 -4.57 -3.94
C TYR A 35 -20.45 -5.16 -2.72
N LEU A 36 -19.70 -5.52 -1.67
CA LEU A 36 -20.26 -6.06 -0.43
C LEU A 36 -21.05 -4.99 0.33
N ALA A 37 -20.54 -3.76 0.39
CA ALA A 37 -21.22 -2.63 1.00
C ALA A 37 -22.56 -2.34 0.33
N GLU A 38 -22.62 -2.37 -1.01
CA GLU A 38 -23.86 -2.21 -1.78
C GLU A 38 -24.86 -3.34 -1.48
N HIS A 39 -24.38 -4.59 -1.42
CA HIS A 39 -25.21 -5.74 -1.10
C HIS A 39 -25.82 -5.65 0.30
N PHE A 40 -25.00 -5.39 1.33
CA PHE A 40 -25.47 -5.28 2.71
C PHE A 40 -26.35 -4.03 2.94
N ASN A 41 -26.10 -2.95 2.22
CA ASN A 41 -26.95 -1.77 2.27
C ASN A 41 -28.36 -2.04 1.72
N LYS A 42 -28.46 -2.78 0.60
CA LYS A 42 -29.75 -3.24 0.04
C LYS A 42 -30.53 -4.13 1.00
N GLU A 43 -29.83 -4.92 1.81
CA GLU A 43 -30.43 -5.78 2.83
C GLU A 43 -30.71 -5.06 4.15
N GLY A 44 -30.29 -3.80 4.31
CA GLY A 44 -30.40 -3.03 5.56
C GLY A 44 -29.48 -3.53 6.67
N LYS A 45 -28.42 -4.27 6.32
CA LYS A 45 -27.49 -4.91 7.28
C LYS A 45 -26.14 -4.22 7.41
N LEU A 46 -25.87 -3.20 6.59
CA LEU A 46 -24.52 -2.60 6.53
C LEU A 46 -24.07 -2.07 7.89
N ASP A 47 -24.94 -1.34 8.62
CA ASP A 47 -24.60 -0.79 9.94
C ASP A 47 -24.30 -1.91 10.94
N THR A 48 -25.09 -2.99 10.95
CA THR A 48 -24.85 -4.16 11.83
C THR A 48 -23.50 -4.83 11.53
N ILE A 49 -23.12 -4.91 10.25
CA ILE A 49 -21.83 -5.46 9.85
C ILE A 49 -20.68 -4.55 10.33
N ILE A 50 -20.84 -3.23 10.20
CA ILE A 50 -19.84 -2.26 10.69
C ILE A 50 -19.71 -2.34 12.20
N ASP A 51 -20.83 -2.36 12.95
CA ASP A 51 -20.82 -2.49 14.41
C ASP A 51 -20.12 -3.78 14.87
N HIS A 52 -20.33 -4.90 14.15
CA HIS A 52 -19.67 -6.16 14.45
C HIS A 52 -18.14 -6.11 14.24
N HIS A 53 -17.66 -5.36 13.24
CA HIS A 53 -16.24 -5.11 13.04
C HIS A 53 -15.64 -4.19 14.14
N VAL A 54 -16.42 -3.25 14.67
CA VAL A 54 -16.01 -2.38 15.79
C VAL A 54 -15.81 -3.17 17.09
N GLU A 55 -16.68 -4.17 17.37
CA GLU A 55 -16.60 -5.00 18.59
C GLU A 55 -15.33 -5.89 18.65
N ARG A 56 -14.56 -6.01 17.57
CA ARG A 56 -13.35 -6.84 17.52
C ARG A 56 -12.06 -6.14 17.94
N ASP A 57 -12.12 -4.92 18.48
CA ASP A 57 -10.94 -4.10 18.84
C ASP A 57 -9.95 -3.92 17.67
N GLU A 58 -10.41 -4.07 16.44
CA GLU A 58 -9.58 -3.85 15.27
C GLU A 58 -9.27 -2.34 15.13
N PRO A 59 -8.00 -1.96 14.96
CA PRO A 59 -7.65 -0.58 14.75
C PRO A 59 -8.36 -0.04 13.49
N TYR A 60 -8.70 1.24 13.50
CA TYR A 60 -9.19 1.87 12.28
C TYR A 60 -8.03 1.99 11.29
N GLU A 61 -8.14 1.29 10.17
CA GLU A 61 -7.15 1.30 9.10
C GLU A 61 -7.74 1.98 7.86
N GLU A 62 -7.01 2.96 7.36
CA GLU A 62 -7.23 3.62 6.07
C GLU A 62 -6.22 3.07 5.08
N GLU A 63 -6.69 2.42 4.00
CA GLU A 63 -5.79 1.93 2.96
C GLU A 63 -5.19 3.13 2.21
N LEU A 64 -3.87 3.24 2.23
CA LEU A 64 -3.12 4.27 1.53
C LEU A 64 -2.71 3.81 0.13
N MET A 65 -2.35 2.54 0.00
CA MET A 65 -1.95 1.93 -1.27
C MET A 65 -2.08 0.41 -1.21
N TYR A 66 -2.49 -0.16 -2.33
CA TYR A 66 -2.46 -1.59 -2.61
C TYR A 66 -1.60 -1.86 -3.85
N TRP A 67 -0.73 -2.85 -3.77
CA TRP A 67 0.02 -3.37 -4.92
C TRP A 67 -0.24 -4.85 -5.10
N ARG A 68 -0.13 -5.29 -6.33
CA ARG A 68 -0.16 -6.72 -6.63
C ARG A 68 1.04 -7.11 -7.48
N LYS A 69 1.85 -8.04 -6.97
CA LYS A 69 3.05 -8.58 -7.64
C LYS A 69 4.14 -7.55 -7.91
N ALA A 70 4.12 -6.39 -7.28
CA ALA A 70 5.16 -5.37 -7.35
C ALA A 70 6.38 -5.78 -6.52
N ASN A 71 7.08 -6.82 -6.96
CA ASN A 71 8.12 -7.49 -6.18
C ASN A 71 9.32 -6.59 -5.84
N ALA A 72 9.65 -5.60 -6.65
CA ALA A 72 10.70 -4.61 -6.35
C ALA A 72 10.29 -3.69 -5.18
N ILE A 73 9.03 -3.27 -5.14
CA ILE A 73 8.47 -2.50 -4.02
C ILE A 73 8.42 -3.36 -2.75
N HIS A 74 7.99 -4.63 -2.86
CA HIS A 74 8.03 -5.58 -1.75
C HIS A 74 9.43 -5.72 -1.17
N LYS A 75 10.41 -6.01 -2.04
CA LYS A 75 11.81 -6.11 -1.63
C LYS A 75 12.30 -4.84 -0.92
N PHE A 76 11.92 -3.67 -1.41
CA PHE A 76 12.28 -2.40 -0.78
C PHE A 76 11.77 -2.33 0.67
N PHE A 77 10.49 -2.69 0.93
CA PHE A 77 9.94 -2.68 2.29
C PHE A 77 10.58 -3.74 3.17
N VAL A 78 10.84 -4.94 2.66
CA VAL A 78 11.56 -5.99 3.39
C VAL A 78 12.93 -5.49 3.84
N ASP A 79 13.69 -4.88 2.95
CA ASP A 79 15.05 -4.42 3.24
C ASP A 79 15.08 -3.19 4.16
N ASN A 80 14.15 -2.24 4.01
CA ASN A 80 14.22 -0.93 4.66
C ASN A 80 13.25 -0.76 5.85
N ALA A 81 12.22 -1.56 5.98
CA ALA A 81 11.26 -1.51 7.09
C ALA A 81 11.27 -2.81 7.93
N ALA A 82 11.31 -3.97 7.30
CA ALA A 82 11.28 -5.28 7.98
C ALA A 82 12.68 -5.82 8.32
N HIS A 83 13.75 -5.04 8.17
CA HIS A 83 15.14 -5.43 8.49
C HIS A 83 15.60 -6.73 7.80
N GLY A 84 15.11 -7.00 6.61
CA GLY A 84 15.41 -8.19 5.80
C GLY A 84 14.61 -9.44 6.19
N VAL A 85 13.60 -9.31 7.04
CA VAL A 85 12.69 -10.42 7.43
C VAL A 85 11.46 -10.37 6.54
N ASP A 86 11.16 -11.48 5.87
CA ASP A 86 10.05 -11.62 4.92
C ASP A 86 9.16 -12.79 5.37
N ASP A 87 8.23 -12.50 6.31
CA ASP A 87 7.42 -13.50 7.02
C ASP A 87 5.91 -13.16 7.06
N CYS A 88 5.45 -12.25 6.21
CA CYS A 88 4.07 -11.74 6.17
C CYS A 88 3.61 -10.96 7.41
N GLU A 89 4.47 -10.73 8.40
CA GLU A 89 4.08 -9.96 9.58
C GLU A 89 3.99 -8.47 9.25
N PRO A 90 2.98 -7.75 9.79
CA PRO A 90 2.86 -6.31 9.60
C PRO A 90 4.05 -5.55 10.19
N VAL A 91 4.60 -4.59 9.44
CA VAL A 91 5.72 -3.76 9.89
C VAL A 91 5.39 -2.29 9.83
N GLN A 92 5.85 -1.52 10.83
CA GLN A 92 5.71 -0.08 10.83
C GLN A 92 6.68 0.57 9.86
N VAL A 93 6.16 1.48 9.03
CA VAL A 93 6.92 2.23 8.03
C VAL A 93 6.99 3.70 8.45
N THR A 94 8.17 4.31 8.37
CA THR A 94 8.34 5.74 8.65
C THR A 94 8.14 6.58 7.39
N ILE A 95 7.82 7.85 7.56
CA ILE A 95 7.75 8.82 6.45
C ILE A 95 9.08 8.91 5.68
N ASP A 96 10.22 8.79 6.37
CA ASP A 96 11.54 8.82 5.70
C ASP A 96 11.73 7.62 4.76
N VAL A 97 11.23 6.44 5.13
CA VAL A 97 11.23 5.25 4.26
C VAL A 97 10.33 5.47 3.05
N LEU A 98 9.14 6.04 3.23
CA LEU A 98 8.24 6.36 2.11
C LEU A 98 8.86 7.41 1.18
N LYS A 99 9.53 8.41 1.74
CA LYS A 99 10.24 9.42 0.96
C LYS A 99 11.36 8.82 0.12
N ASP A 100 12.19 7.95 0.71
CA ASP A 100 13.25 7.24 -0.03
C ASP A 100 12.67 6.40 -1.18
N LEU A 101 11.54 5.71 -0.95
CA LEU A 101 10.85 4.97 -2.01
C LEU A 101 10.40 5.89 -3.15
N VAL A 102 9.74 7.01 -2.83
CA VAL A 102 9.27 7.98 -3.83
C VAL A 102 10.45 8.55 -4.62
N ASP A 103 11.53 8.97 -3.94
CA ASP A 103 12.72 9.54 -4.58
C ASP A 103 13.37 8.53 -5.55
N ARG A 104 13.45 7.24 -5.18
CA ARG A 104 13.95 6.17 -6.05
C ARG A 104 13.05 5.95 -7.26
N CYS A 105 11.73 5.85 -7.05
CA CYS A 105 10.77 5.70 -8.14
C CYS A 105 10.87 6.88 -9.13
N GLU A 106 10.87 8.12 -8.65
CA GLU A 106 10.99 9.31 -9.49
C GLU A 106 12.31 9.32 -10.28
N THR A 107 13.42 8.86 -9.68
CA THR A 107 14.72 8.78 -10.35
C THR A 107 14.69 7.77 -11.49
N ILE A 108 14.11 6.59 -11.27
CA ILE A 108 14.00 5.54 -12.29
C ILE A 108 13.08 5.98 -13.42
N LEU A 109 11.97 6.65 -13.10
CA LEU A 109 11.00 7.14 -14.08
C LEU A 109 11.53 8.26 -15.02
N GLN A 110 12.74 8.79 -14.78
CA GLN A 110 13.44 9.67 -15.71
C GLN A 110 14.13 8.90 -16.85
N GLY A 111 14.23 7.56 -16.74
CA GLY A 111 14.80 6.70 -17.76
C GLY A 111 13.94 6.64 -19.03
N GLU A 112 14.60 6.37 -20.17
CA GLU A 112 13.91 6.18 -21.44
C GLU A 112 13.25 4.79 -21.49
N VAL A 113 12.04 4.74 -22.07
CA VAL A 113 11.30 3.50 -22.31
C VAL A 113 11.19 3.22 -23.80
N ASP A 114 11.10 1.95 -24.17
CA ASP A 114 10.86 1.51 -25.54
C ASP A 114 9.37 1.64 -25.93
N ASP A 115 9.04 1.23 -27.15
CA ASP A 115 7.65 1.27 -27.67
C ASP A 115 6.67 0.38 -26.88
N ASN A 116 7.16 -0.56 -26.07
CA ASN A 116 6.37 -1.43 -25.22
C ASN A 116 6.29 -0.92 -23.78
N GLY A 117 6.95 0.20 -23.44
CA GLY A 117 6.96 0.78 -22.11
C GLY A 117 8.03 0.22 -21.16
N ALA A 118 8.89 -0.69 -21.62
CA ALA A 118 10.00 -1.25 -20.84
C ALA A 118 11.21 -0.31 -20.83
N LEU A 119 11.99 -0.31 -19.72
CA LEU A 119 13.22 0.49 -19.63
C LEU A 119 14.25 0.04 -20.66
N ILE A 120 14.76 0.98 -21.49
CA ILE A 120 15.82 0.71 -22.47
C ILE A 120 17.14 0.36 -21.77
N ASP A 121 17.48 1.09 -20.69
CA ASP A 121 18.63 0.76 -19.81
C ASP A 121 18.16 0.62 -18.35
N PRO A 122 18.01 -0.60 -17.84
CA PRO A 122 17.50 -0.84 -16.49
C PRO A 122 18.55 -0.68 -15.38
N LYS A 123 19.76 -0.21 -15.64
CA LYS A 123 20.83 -0.16 -14.63
C LYS A 123 20.44 0.61 -13.38
N THR A 124 19.83 1.79 -13.53
CA THR A 124 19.37 2.60 -12.40
C THR A 124 18.30 1.86 -11.59
N ALA A 125 17.38 1.17 -12.27
CA ALA A 125 16.35 0.34 -11.61
C ALA A 125 16.98 -0.84 -10.85
N MET A 126 17.95 -1.53 -11.45
CA MET A 126 18.68 -2.64 -10.82
C MET A 126 19.49 -2.20 -9.58
N GLU A 127 19.93 -0.95 -9.53
CA GLU A 127 20.67 -0.40 -8.39
C GLU A 127 19.73 0.13 -7.29
N LEU A 128 18.66 0.84 -7.65
CA LEU A 128 17.80 1.54 -6.69
C LEU A 128 16.61 0.71 -6.19
N LEU A 129 15.95 -0.02 -7.09
CA LEU A 129 14.78 -0.86 -6.82
C LEU A 129 14.86 -2.17 -7.62
N PRO A 130 15.80 -3.08 -7.25
CA PRO A 130 15.96 -4.34 -7.93
C PRO A 130 14.73 -5.23 -7.77
N SER A 131 14.32 -5.88 -8.88
CA SER A 131 13.27 -6.90 -8.85
C SER A 131 13.72 -8.11 -8.03
N GLN A 132 12.75 -8.81 -7.43
CA GLN A 132 12.96 -10.02 -6.64
C GLN A 132 12.18 -11.19 -7.22
N SER A 133 12.85 -12.32 -7.44
CA SER A 133 12.17 -13.56 -7.81
C SER A 133 11.53 -14.21 -6.59
N GLY A 134 10.34 -14.79 -6.78
CA GLY A 134 9.63 -15.55 -5.77
C GLY A 134 8.49 -16.35 -6.38
N PHE A 135 7.97 -17.32 -5.63
CA PHE A 135 6.84 -18.10 -6.07
C PHE A 135 5.60 -17.19 -6.05
N PHE A 136 4.98 -16.92 -7.21
CA PHE A 136 3.88 -15.98 -7.41
C PHE A 136 4.23 -14.47 -7.33
N PHE A 137 5.50 -14.06 -7.29
CA PHE A 137 5.92 -12.66 -7.18
C PHE A 137 5.79 -11.86 -8.48
N GLY A 138 5.50 -12.51 -9.60
CA GLY A 138 5.37 -11.87 -10.90
C GLY A 138 6.66 -11.88 -11.72
N SER A 139 6.70 -11.04 -12.75
CA SER A 139 7.89 -10.85 -13.62
C SER A 139 9.03 -10.20 -12.85
N THR A 140 10.27 -10.55 -13.22
CA THR A 140 11.48 -9.86 -12.75
C THR A 140 12.06 -8.92 -13.79
N GLU A 141 11.39 -8.78 -14.92
CA GLU A 141 11.76 -7.86 -15.99
C GLU A 141 11.40 -6.41 -15.60
N TYR A 142 12.16 -5.45 -16.15
CA TYR A 142 11.90 -4.02 -15.98
C TYR A 142 11.00 -3.52 -17.12
N ASP A 143 9.85 -4.19 -17.24
CA ASP A 143 8.85 -4.03 -18.28
C ASP A 143 7.85 -2.87 -17.98
N ASP A 144 6.80 -2.79 -18.77
CA ASP A 144 5.74 -1.78 -18.60
C ASP A 144 5.00 -1.93 -17.26
N TRP A 145 4.83 -3.15 -16.75
CA TRP A 145 4.24 -3.39 -15.43
C TRP A 145 5.10 -2.84 -14.29
N TYR A 146 6.43 -3.06 -14.37
CA TYR A 146 7.37 -2.47 -13.41
C TYR A 146 7.26 -0.94 -13.42
N ILE A 147 7.23 -0.32 -14.60
CA ILE A 147 7.10 1.14 -14.74
C ILE A 147 5.76 1.64 -14.20
N GLU A 148 4.67 0.91 -14.43
CA GLU A 148 3.35 1.29 -13.93
C GLU A 148 3.28 1.18 -12.40
N ASP A 149 3.84 0.13 -11.80
CA ASP A 149 3.98 0.02 -10.34
C ASP A 149 4.67 1.24 -9.73
N LEU A 150 5.76 1.73 -10.36
CA LEU A 150 6.46 2.94 -9.88
C LEU A 150 5.61 4.20 -10.00
N LYS A 151 4.90 4.39 -11.13
CA LYS A 151 4.03 5.55 -11.33
C LYS A 151 2.90 5.60 -10.31
N GLU A 152 2.21 4.47 -10.10
CA GLU A 152 1.12 4.39 -9.13
C GLU A 152 1.66 4.58 -7.69
N THR A 153 2.86 4.07 -7.39
CA THR A 153 3.54 4.29 -6.11
C THR A 153 3.81 5.78 -5.87
N VAL A 154 4.41 6.49 -6.83
CA VAL A 154 4.65 7.93 -6.72
C VAL A 154 3.34 8.69 -6.56
N LYS A 155 2.35 8.40 -7.38
CA LYS A 155 1.03 9.05 -7.34
C LYS A 155 0.34 8.92 -5.98
N ALA A 156 0.43 7.74 -5.35
CA ALA A 156 -0.19 7.49 -4.05
C ALA A 156 0.63 8.06 -2.88
N LEU A 157 1.95 7.89 -2.89
CA LEU A 157 2.79 8.17 -1.72
C LEU A 157 3.34 9.60 -1.69
N LYS A 158 3.53 10.26 -2.84
CA LYS A 158 4.06 11.63 -2.88
C LYS A 158 3.23 12.63 -2.08
N PRO A 159 1.87 12.66 -2.16
CA PRO A 159 1.06 13.53 -1.31
C PRO A 159 1.22 13.25 0.19
N ILE A 160 1.43 11.97 0.58
CA ILE A 160 1.64 11.57 1.97
C ILE A 160 2.97 12.12 2.48
N VAL A 161 4.02 12.02 1.68
CA VAL A 161 5.35 12.54 2.01
C VAL A 161 5.35 14.08 2.07
N GLU A 162 4.66 14.74 1.14
CA GLU A 162 4.55 16.21 1.08
C GLU A 162 3.74 16.80 2.25
N HIS A 163 2.84 16.02 2.84
CA HIS A 163 1.97 16.41 3.97
C HIS A 163 2.18 15.50 5.17
N ALA A 164 3.44 15.16 5.46
CA ALA A 164 3.82 14.23 6.52
C ALA A 164 3.26 14.61 7.91
N GLU A 165 3.03 15.90 8.14
CA GLU A 165 2.43 16.43 9.38
C GLU A 165 1.01 15.92 9.66
N LEU A 166 0.31 15.41 8.64
CA LEU A 166 -1.04 14.83 8.77
C LEU A 166 -1.02 13.35 9.20
N TYR A 167 0.15 12.70 9.13
CA TYR A 167 0.33 11.27 9.38
C TYR A 167 1.12 11.06 10.68
N THR A 168 0.49 11.38 11.81
CA THR A 168 1.10 11.30 13.15
C THR A 168 0.99 9.92 13.79
N ASP A 169 0.07 9.10 13.32
CA ASP A 169 -0.15 7.73 13.76
C ASP A 169 0.61 6.72 12.90
N PRO A 170 0.74 5.45 13.29
CA PRO A 170 1.52 4.47 12.56
C PRO A 170 1.02 4.22 11.13
N ILE A 171 1.96 4.19 10.19
CA ILE A 171 1.76 3.63 8.84
C ILE A 171 2.29 2.20 8.87
N ILE A 172 1.51 1.25 8.36
CA ILE A 172 1.81 -0.17 8.41
C ILE A 172 1.88 -0.73 6.99
N TYR A 173 2.93 -1.47 6.71
CA TYR A 173 3.07 -2.29 5.51
C TYR A 173 2.82 -3.76 5.89
N GLU A 174 2.06 -4.45 5.06
CA GLU A 174 1.78 -5.88 5.16
C GLU A 174 1.78 -6.51 3.78
N ALA A 175 2.30 -7.73 3.66
CA ALA A 175 2.25 -8.52 2.44
C ALA A 175 1.72 -9.93 2.72
N SER A 176 1.12 -10.54 1.70
CA SER A 176 0.72 -11.95 1.73
C SER A 176 1.05 -12.62 0.39
N TRP A 177 1.63 -13.83 0.42
CA TRP A 177 1.99 -14.62 -0.76
C TRP A 177 1.82 -16.12 -0.56
#